data_7c73e33cd0ed0d4810840f01984cb9a8
#
_entry.id   7c73e33cd0ed0d4810840f01984cb9a8
#
_cell.length_a   1.000
_cell.length_b   1.000
_cell.length_c   1.000
_cell.angle_alpha   90.00
_cell.angle_beta   90.00
_cell.angle_gamma   90.00
#
_symmetry.space_group_name_H-M   'P 1'
#
loop_
_entity.id
_entity.type
_entity.pdbx_description
1 polymer ?
#
loop_
_entity_poly.entity_id
_entity_poly.type
_entity_poly.pdbx_seq_one_letter_code
_entity_poly.pdbx_strand_id
1 'polypeptide(L)'
;MCIRDSFKVFNHFTKKDNELFQTPWPECRLIMRDHTGKTLWEKTMEGPIQDGVRQLDLLKNDKLQMLFSIGNRLYLLDRLGRNVSPYPKAYASSILYGPFVFDPEGKKEYRILLAHQDNVLRCYDKFGNVPEGWSDFTLPGYLTGQPRHTRWENTGLWIVYTEAGTVILSESGQVRGMTTRKECLDPQAEVRISGPYELYGTTIEGKTLAIMLE
;
A
#
# COMPACT_ATOMS: atom_id res chain seq x y z
N MET A 1 -16.08 -13.11 -19.16
CA MET A 1 -14.74 -13.64 -18.87
C MET A 1 -14.50 -13.41 -17.40
N CYS A 2 -14.56 -14.45 -16.58
CA CYS A 2 -14.37 -14.30 -15.12
C CYS A 2 -12.88 -14.04 -14.87
N ILE A 3 -12.53 -12.81 -14.55
CA ILE A 3 -11.20 -12.48 -14.06
C ILE A 3 -11.10 -13.08 -12.67
N ARG A 4 -10.33 -14.14 -12.51
CA ARG A 4 -9.92 -14.65 -11.21
C ARG A 4 -8.71 -13.84 -10.80
N ASP A 5 -8.87 -12.99 -9.79
CA ASP A 5 -7.72 -12.35 -9.20
C ASP A 5 -6.92 -13.41 -8.44
N SER A 6 -5.68 -13.60 -8.85
CA SER A 6 -4.76 -14.51 -8.18
C SER A 6 -3.53 -13.75 -7.71
N PHE A 7 -3.11 -14.05 -6.48
CA PHE A 7 -1.96 -13.41 -5.83
C PHE A 7 -0.97 -14.49 -5.40
N LYS A 8 0.29 -14.29 -5.73
CA LYS A 8 1.37 -15.14 -5.20
C LYS A 8 1.62 -14.75 -3.75
N VAL A 9 1.64 -15.75 -2.89
CA VAL A 9 1.82 -15.61 -1.44
C VAL A 9 2.96 -16.51 -1.02
N PHE A 10 4.09 -15.92 -0.62
CA PHE A 10 5.25 -16.67 -0.16
C PHE A 10 4.94 -17.41 1.14
N ASN A 11 5.16 -18.72 1.14
CA ASN A 11 5.03 -19.54 2.34
C ASN A 11 6.41 -19.67 3.00
N HIS A 12 6.62 -18.93 4.09
CA HIS A 12 7.89 -18.92 4.84
C HIS A 12 8.28 -20.28 5.44
N PHE A 13 7.33 -21.19 5.60
CA PHE A 13 7.58 -22.53 6.13
C PHE A 13 8.11 -23.49 5.05
N THR A 14 7.45 -23.54 3.90
CA THR A 14 7.85 -24.42 2.79
C THR A 14 8.87 -23.78 1.86
N LYS A 15 9.15 -22.47 2.00
CA LYS A 15 9.99 -21.65 1.12
C LYS A 15 9.54 -21.66 -0.36
N LYS A 16 8.24 -21.86 -0.58
CA LYS A 16 7.60 -21.87 -1.90
C LYS A 16 6.42 -20.92 -1.92
N ASP A 17 6.04 -20.49 -3.12
CA ASP A 17 4.85 -19.68 -3.29
C ASP A 17 3.59 -20.54 -3.23
N ASN A 18 2.64 -20.08 -2.47
CA ASN A 18 1.25 -20.48 -2.52
C ASN A 18 0.51 -19.53 -3.46
N GLU A 19 -0.70 -19.89 -3.83
CA GLU A 19 -1.56 -19.07 -4.66
C GLU A 19 -2.87 -18.77 -3.93
N LEU A 20 -3.18 -17.47 -3.79
CA LEU A 20 -4.40 -16.97 -3.21
C LEU A 20 -5.33 -16.54 -4.33
N PHE A 21 -6.48 -17.18 -4.45
CA PHE A 21 -7.50 -16.85 -5.44
C PHE A 21 -8.70 -16.20 -4.79
N GLN A 22 -9.34 -15.30 -5.52
CA GLN A 22 -10.66 -14.85 -5.18
C GLN A 22 -11.66 -15.22 -6.27
N THR A 23 -12.79 -15.85 -5.88
CA THR A 23 -13.89 -16.06 -6.81
C THR A 23 -14.65 -14.76 -7.05
N PRO A 24 -15.24 -14.58 -8.26
CA PRO A 24 -15.98 -13.36 -8.60
C PRO A 24 -17.19 -13.13 -7.66
N TRP A 25 -17.67 -11.90 -7.68
CA TRP A 25 -18.98 -11.55 -7.10
C TRP A 25 -20.11 -12.40 -7.77
N PRO A 26 -21.14 -12.86 -7.02
CA PRO A 26 -21.41 -12.55 -5.60
C PRO A 26 -20.73 -13.48 -4.59
N GLU A 27 -20.07 -14.54 -4.99
CA GLU A 27 -19.54 -15.57 -4.07
C GLU A 27 -18.39 -15.06 -3.21
N CYS A 28 -17.46 -14.27 -3.80
CA CYS A 28 -16.30 -13.67 -3.13
C CYS A 28 -15.56 -14.62 -2.18
N ARG A 29 -15.37 -15.90 -2.60
CA ARG A 29 -14.59 -16.85 -1.79
C ARG A 29 -13.12 -16.64 -2.00
N LEU A 30 -12.39 -16.50 -0.91
CA LEU A 30 -10.94 -16.47 -0.89
C LEU A 30 -10.42 -17.88 -0.66
N ILE A 31 -9.60 -18.37 -1.58
CA ILE A 31 -9.11 -19.77 -1.61
C ILE A 31 -7.59 -19.76 -1.65
N MET A 32 -6.96 -20.39 -0.66
CA MET A 32 -5.51 -20.59 -0.65
C MET A 32 -5.17 -21.98 -1.16
N ARG A 33 -4.26 -22.05 -2.12
CA ARG A 33 -3.69 -23.31 -2.63
C ARG A 33 -2.19 -23.33 -2.41
N ASP A 34 -1.66 -24.52 -2.15
CA ASP A 34 -0.22 -24.70 -2.14
C ASP A 34 0.37 -24.81 -3.54
N HIS A 35 1.70 -24.90 -3.62
CA HIS A 35 2.43 -25.02 -4.88
C HIS A 35 2.09 -26.27 -5.71
N THR A 36 1.37 -27.24 -5.15
CA THR A 36 0.88 -28.45 -5.85
C THR A 36 -0.55 -28.28 -6.37
N GLY A 37 -1.20 -27.17 -6.04
CA GLY A 37 -2.60 -26.87 -6.37
C GLY A 37 -3.61 -27.40 -5.35
N LYS A 38 -3.15 -28.00 -4.25
CA LYS A 38 -4.03 -28.48 -3.17
C LYS A 38 -4.58 -27.30 -2.38
N THR A 39 -5.91 -27.27 -2.19
CA THR A 39 -6.57 -26.28 -1.35
C THR A 39 -6.18 -26.47 0.11
N LEU A 40 -5.66 -25.42 0.72
CA LEU A 40 -5.28 -25.36 2.13
C LEU A 40 -6.42 -24.88 3.02
N TRP A 41 -7.12 -23.85 2.55
CA TRP A 41 -8.30 -23.30 3.23
C TRP A 41 -9.14 -22.46 2.26
N GLU A 42 -10.39 -22.24 2.65
CA GLU A 42 -11.34 -21.33 1.98
C GLU A 42 -12.03 -20.44 3.01
N LYS A 43 -12.37 -19.22 2.59
CA LYS A 43 -13.07 -18.24 3.42
C LYS A 43 -13.96 -17.36 2.56
N THR A 44 -15.24 -17.22 2.93
CA THR A 44 -16.14 -16.27 2.30
C THR A 44 -15.83 -14.86 2.79
N MET A 45 -15.75 -13.93 1.85
CA MET A 45 -15.51 -12.51 2.10
C MET A 45 -16.75 -11.71 1.71
N GLU A 46 -16.85 -10.49 2.22
CA GLU A 46 -18.00 -9.60 1.97
C GLU A 46 -17.92 -8.82 0.64
N GLY A 47 -16.82 -8.98 -0.11
CA GLY A 47 -16.62 -8.31 -1.39
C GLY A 47 -15.28 -8.65 -2.04
N PRO A 48 -14.97 -8.04 -3.19
CA PRO A 48 -13.71 -8.23 -3.88
C PRO A 48 -12.55 -7.52 -3.15
N ILE A 49 -11.37 -8.13 -3.22
CA ILE A 49 -10.11 -7.51 -2.78
C ILE A 49 -9.82 -6.33 -3.69
N GLN A 50 -9.45 -5.20 -3.10
CA GLN A 50 -9.05 -3.99 -3.80
C GLN A 50 -7.53 -3.87 -3.82
N ASP A 51 -6.97 -3.49 -4.97
CA ASP A 51 -5.56 -3.14 -5.18
C ASP A 51 -4.51 -4.18 -4.70
N GLY A 52 -4.96 -5.42 -4.47
CA GLY A 52 -4.09 -6.56 -4.23
C GLY A 52 -3.81 -6.91 -2.77
N VAL A 53 -2.91 -7.88 -2.59
CA VAL A 53 -2.52 -8.44 -1.30
C VAL A 53 -1.07 -8.11 -1.01
N ARG A 54 -0.78 -7.64 0.20
CA ARG A 54 0.58 -7.38 0.69
C ARG A 54 0.94 -8.37 1.79
N GLN A 55 2.18 -8.84 1.78
CA GLN A 55 2.69 -9.69 2.86
C GLN A 55 3.58 -8.89 3.78
N LEU A 56 3.39 -9.05 5.09
CA LEU A 56 4.21 -8.40 6.11
C LEU A 56 4.34 -9.32 7.34
N ASP A 57 5.42 -9.13 8.09
CA ASP A 57 5.64 -9.81 9.36
C ASP A 57 5.28 -8.87 10.52
N LEU A 58 3.96 -8.65 10.69
CA LEU A 58 3.43 -7.75 11.72
C LEU A 58 3.82 -8.19 13.13
N LEU A 59 3.88 -9.49 13.36
CA LEU A 59 4.16 -10.06 14.67
C LEU A 59 5.66 -10.21 14.97
N LYS A 60 6.53 -9.83 14.03
CA LYS A 60 8.01 -9.92 14.15
C LYS A 60 8.51 -11.32 14.54
N ASN A 61 7.90 -12.34 13.96
CA ASN A 61 8.19 -13.75 14.25
C ASN A 61 8.54 -14.56 13.00
N ASP A 62 8.91 -13.85 11.92
CA ASP A 62 9.25 -14.36 10.59
C ASP A 62 8.12 -15.17 9.92
N LYS A 63 6.89 -14.99 10.40
CA LYS A 63 5.68 -15.56 9.80
C LYS A 63 4.90 -14.46 9.12
N LEU A 64 4.80 -14.52 7.80
CA LEU A 64 4.13 -13.52 7.00
C LEU A 64 2.61 -13.63 7.14
N GLN A 65 1.96 -12.50 7.27
CA GLN A 65 0.53 -12.31 7.21
C GLN A 65 0.15 -11.62 5.89
N MET A 66 -1.10 -11.75 5.49
CA MET A 66 -1.67 -11.18 4.27
C MET A 66 -2.56 -10.01 4.61
N LEU A 67 -2.16 -8.82 4.18
CA LEU A 67 -2.89 -7.57 4.35
C LEU A 67 -3.56 -7.18 3.04
N PHE A 68 -4.85 -6.88 3.09
CA PHE A 68 -5.64 -6.42 1.93
C PHE A 68 -6.89 -5.67 2.38
N SER A 69 -7.51 -4.94 1.45
CA SER A 69 -8.72 -4.17 1.70
C SER A 69 -9.94 -4.72 0.96
N ILE A 70 -11.11 -4.61 1.58
CA ILE A 70 -12.43 -4.87 0.98
C ILE A 70 -13.39 -3.78 1.46
N GLY A 71 -13.95 -3.00 0.53
CA GLY A 71 -14.84 -1.90 0.88
C GLY A 71 -14.17 -0.88 1.79
N ASN A 72 -14.70 -0.69 2.99
CA ASN A 72 -14.12 0.20 3.99
C ASN A 72 -13.32 -0.53 5.07
N ARG A 73 -12.96 -1.80 4.84
CA ARG A 73 -12.27 -2.63 5.84
C ARG A 73 -10.89 -3.06 5.38
N LEU A 74 -9.96 -3.01 6.31
CA LEU A 74 -8.61 -3.55 6.16
C LEU A 74 -8.53 -4.89 6.90
N TYR A 75 -8.16 -5.94 6.18
CA TYR A 75 -8.03 -7.30 6.69
C TYR A 75 -6.58 -7.69 6.84
N LEU A 76 -6.28 -8.43 7.88
CA LEU A 76 -5.02 -9.12 8.06
C LEU A 76 -5.28 -10.59 8.39
N LEU A 77 -4.84 -11.49 7.52
CA LEU A 77 -5.00 -12.93 7.71
C LEU A 77 -3.63 -13.60 7.94
N ASP A 78 -3.63 -14.59 8.81
CA ASP A 78 -2.49 -15.49 8.94
C ASP A 78 -2.46 -16.52 7.78
N ARG A 79 -1.43 -17.35 7.74
CA ARG A 79 -1.27 -18.39 6.71
C ARG A 79 -2.39 -19.45 6.69
N LEU A 80 -3.18 -19.54 7.77
CA LEU A 80 -4.30 -20.47 7.90
C LEU A 80 -5.67 -19.78 7.59
N GLY A 81 -5.66 -18.54 7.08
CA GLY A 81 -6.89 -17.79 6.77
C GLY A 81 -7.61 -17.22 7.98
N ARG A 82 -6.99 -17.21 9.17
CA ARG A 82 -7.58 -16.65 10.38
C ARG A 82 -7.27 -15.16 10.49
N ASN A 83 -8.24 -14.39 10.98
CA ASN A 83 -8.01 -12.98 11.25
C ASN A 83 -6.95 -12.81 12.36
N VAL A 84 -6.04 -11.86 12.15
CA VAL A 84 -5.02 -11.45 13.12
C VAL A 84 -5.50 -10.20 13.84
N SER A 85 -5.69 -10.28 15.15
CA SER A 85 -6.11 -9.12 15.97
C SER A 85 -5.14 -7.94 15.81
N PRO A 86 -5.62 -6.70 15.70
CA PRO A 86 -7.01 -6.22 15.87
C PRO A 86 -7.85 -6.19 14.57
N TYR A 87 -7.43 -6.88 13.52
CA TYR A 87 -8.13 -6.90 12.23
C TYR A 87 -9.31 -7.88 12.18
N PRO A 88 -10.35 -7.61 11.35
CA PRO A 88 -10.45 -6.48 10.41
C PRO A 88 -10.73 -5.16 11.11
N LYS A 89 -10.14 -4.07 10.57
CA LYS A 89 -10.43 -2.68 10.97
C LYS A 89 -11.38 -2.07 9.95
N ALA A 90 -12.45 -1.41 10.45
CA ALA A 90 -13.38 -0.64 9.62
C ALA A 90 -13.07 0.85 9.73
N TYR A 91 -13.14 1.55 8.60
CA TYR A 91 -12.94 3.00 8.51
C TYR A 91 -14.24 3.70 8.10
N ALA A 92 -14.31 5.01 8.31
CA ALA A 92 -15.51 5.80 7.99
C ALA A 92 -15.77 5.90 6.48
N SER A 93 -14.70 5.93 5.68
CA SER A 93 -14.76 6.01 4.21
C SER A 93 -14.23 4.74 3.57
N SER A 94 -14.79 4.35 2.43
CA SER A 94 -14.30 3.20 1.65
C SER A 94 -12.87 3.43 1.18
N ILE A 95 -12.11 2.35 1.10
CA ILE A 95 -10.74 2.37 0.59
C ILE A 95 -10.82 2.26 -0.94
N LEU A 96 -10.16 3.16 -1.67
CA LEU A 96 -10.05 3.10 -3.12
C LEU A 96 -8.76 2.41 -3.57
N TYR A 97 -7.63 2.76 -2.92
CA TYR A 97 -6.31 2.25 -3.27
C TYR A 97 -5.52 1.87 -2.02
N GLY A 98 -4.72 0.85 -2.15
CA GLY A 98 -3.91 0.27 -1.09
C GLY A 98 -4.45 -1.07 -0.58
N PRO A 99 -3.79 -1.69 0.37
CA PRO A 99 -2.78 -1.10 1.27
C PRO A 99 -1.41 -0.95 0.59
N PHE A 100 -0.79 0.21 0.76
CA PHE A 100 0.62 0.42 0.45
C PHE A 100 1.40 0.30 1.76
N VAL A 101 2.27 -0.71 1.83
CA VAL A 101 2.96 -1.07 3.07
C VAL A 101 4.42 -0.68 2.98
N PHE A 102 4.91 0.02 3.97
CA PHE A 102 6.28 0.50 4.07
C PHE A 102 6.88 0.14 5.43
N ASP A 103 8.17 -0.12 5.45
CA ASP A 103 8.97 -0.28 6.66
C ASP A 103 10.13 0.74 6.62
N PRO A 104 9.87 2.01 6.98
CA PRO A 104 10.82 3.09 6.78
C PRO A 104 12.17 2.87 7.45
N GLU A 105 12.18 2.18 8.57
CA GLU A 105 13.38 1.94 9.37
C GLU A 105 13.94 0.51 9.27
N GLY A 106 13.27 -0.38 8.51
CA GLY A 106 13.66 -1.79 8.42
C GLY A 106 13.46 -2.58 9.73
N LYS A 107 12.66 -2.03 10.67
CA LYS A 107 12.43 -2.60 12.01
C LYS A 107 11.11 -3.32 12.17
N LYS A 108 10.39 -3.53 11.04
CA LYS A 108 9.03 -4.09 11.02
C LYS A 108 8.04 -3.21 11.82
N GLU A 109 8.29 -1.89 11.83
CA GLU A 109 7.35 -0.87 12.30
C GLU A 109 6.64 -0.26 11.10
N TYR A 110 5.73 -1.07 10.55
CA TYR A 110 5.08 -0.77 9.29
C TYR A 110 4.22 0.50 9.33
N ARG A 111 4.25 1.21 8.21
CA ARG A 111 3.30 2.28 7.87
C ARG A 111 2.44 1.80 6.71
N ILE A 112 1.14 2.01 6.80
CA ILE A 112 0.16 1.56 5.83
C ILE A 112 -0.56 2.80 5.31
N LEU A 113 -0.32 3.14 4.04
CA LEU A 113 -1.06 4.21 3.38
C LEU A 113 -2.29 3.65 2.70
N LEU A 114 -3.43 4.30 2.91
CA LEU A 114 -4.70 4.03 2.24
C LEU A 114 -5.23 5.32 1.63
N ALA A 115 -5.63 5.27 0.35
CA ALA A 115 -6.40 6.34 -0.27
C ALA A 115 -7.88 5.99 -0.21
N HIS A 116 -8.67 6.88 0.36
CA HIS A 116 -10.08 6.68 0.63
C HIS A 116 -10.98 7.37 -0.41
N GLN A 117 -12.24 6.95 -0.46
CA GLN A 117 -13.25 7.49 -1.38
C GLN A 117 -13.57 8.98 -1.13
N ASP A 118 -13.34 9.46 0.09
CA ASP A 118 -13.41 10.89 0.42
C ASP A 118 -12.23 11.71 -0.12
N ASN A 119 -11.42 11.11 -0.98
CA ASN A 119 -10.24 11.69 -1.62
C ASN A 119 -9.13 12.06 -0.62
N VAL A 120 -9.05 11.36 0.51
CA VAL A 120 -8.04 11.60 1.54
C VAL A 120 -7.07 10.41 1.59
N LEU A 121 -5.78 10.72 1.58
CA LEU A 121 -4.70 9.80 1.87
C LEU A 121 -4.43 9.79 3.36
N ARG A 122 -4.55 8.61 3.98
CA ARG A 122 -4.31 8.40 5.40
C ARG A 122 -3.20 7.40 5.63
N CYS A 123 -2.41 7.64 6.66
CA CYS A 123 -1.42 6.69 7.14
C CYS A 123 -1.94 5.99 8.40
N TYR A 124 -1.64 4.70 8.48
CA TYR A 124 -1.95 3.88 9.64
C TYR A 124 -0.69 3.15 10.11
N ASP A 125 -0.63 2.88 11.38
CA ASP A 125 0.36 1.99 11.97
C ASP A 125 0.01 0.51 11.69
N LYS A 126 0.87 -0.38 12.15
CA LYS A 126 0.67 -1.84 12.01
C LYS A 126 -0.58 -2.38 12.73
N PHE A 127 -1.22 -1.61 13.59
CA PHE A 127 -2.46 -1.96 14.28
C PHE A 127 -3.69 -1.31 13.65
N GLY A 128 -3.51 -0.56 12.56
CA GLY A 128 -4.58 0.14 11.85
C GLY A 128 -5.08 1.40 12.57
N ASN A 129 -4.25 2.02 13.42
CA ASN A 129 -4.53 3.31 14.06
C ASN A 129 -3.73 4.40 13.34
N VAL A 130 -4.25 5.64 13.37
CA VAL A 130 -3.51 6.79 12.85
C VAL A 130 -2.29 7.05 13.75
N PRO A 131 -1.05 7.10 13.20
CA PRO A 131 0.13 7.39 13.99
C PRO A 131 0.09 8.80 14.55
N GLU A 132 0.67 8.99 15.73
CA GLU A 132 0.85 10.31 16.32
C GLU A 132 1.60 11.24 15.35
N GLY A 133 1.13 12.47 15.24
CA GLY A 133 1.71 13.50 14.36
C GLY A 133 1.34 13.36 12.87
N TRP A 134 0.59 12.34 12.45
CA TRP A 134 0.12 12.26 11.07
C TRP A 134 -0.97 13.30 10.79
N SER A 135 -0.85 14.00 9.69
CA SER A 135 -1.88 14.88 9.15
C SER A 135 -2.48 14.26 7.89
N ASP A 136 -3.79 14.08 7.89
CA ASP A 136 -4.53 13.60 6.71
C ASP A 136 -4.29 14.54 5.52
N PHE A 137 -4.01 13.95 4.37
CA PHE A 137 -3.72 14.71 3.15
C PHE A 137 -4.84 14.55 2.12
N THR A 138 -5.49 15.66 1.75
CA THR A 138 -6.47 15.67 0.67
C THR A 138 -5.76 15.60 -0.67
N LEU A 139 -6.03 14.53 -1.42
CA LEU A 139 -5.44 14.32 -2.75
C LEU A 139 -5.97 15.37 -3.72
N PRO A 140 -5.11 16.00 -4.51
CA PRO A 140 -5.54 16.98 -5.52
C PRO A 140 -6.18 16.35 -6.77
N GLY A 141 -6.28 15.02 -6.81
CA GLY A 141 -6.85 14.22 -7.88
C GLY A 141 -6.67 12.72 -7.60
N TYR A 142 -7.12 11.87 -8.52
CA TYR A 142 -6.95 10.42 -8.38
C TYR A 142 -5.47 10.03 -8.44
N LEU A 143 -5.14 8.93 -7.76
CA LEU A 143 -3.80 8.36 -7.84
C LEU A 143 -3.54 7.81 -9.26
N THR A 144 -2.37 8.13 -9.82
CA THR A 144 -1.89 7.62 -11.11
C THR A 144 -0.83 6.55 -10.97
N GLY A 145 -0.36 6.31 -9.75
CA GLY A 145 0.63 5.28 -9.43
C GLY A 145 0.66 4.96 -7.94
N GLN A 146 1.34 3.87 -7.60
CA GLN A 146 1.52 3.49 -6.19
C GLN A 146 2.42 4.52 -5.51
N PRO A 147 2.04 5.05 -4.33
CA PRO A 147 2.93 5.89 -3.55
C PRO A 147 4.25 5.18 -3.25
N ARG A 148 5.32 5.94 -3.18
CA ARG A 148 6.63 5.43 -2.82
C ARG A 148 7.11 6.10 -1.54
N HIS A 149 7.92 5.38 -0.77
CA HIS A 149 8.71 5.94 0.31
C HIS A 149 10.17 6.01 -0.12
N THR A 150 10.80 7.14 0.12
CA THR A 150 12.23 7.33 -0.07
C THR A 150 12.83 7.99 1.17
N ARG A 151 14.13 7.82 1.39
CA ARG A 151 14.80 8.35 2.57
C ARG A 151 16.16 8.89 2.21
N TRP A 152 16.50 10.02 2.82
CA TRP A 152 17.84 10.58 2.82
C TRP A 152 18.24 10.90 4.27
N GLU A 153 19.30 10.25 4.75
CA GLU A 153 19.70 10.30 6.16
C GLU A 153 18.50 9.98 7.11
N ASN A 154 18.10 10.94 7.91
CA ASN A 154 16.99 10.82 8.87
C ASN A 154 15.66 11.39 8.34
N THR A 155 15.62 11.86 7.10
CA THR A 155 14.42 12.46 6.51
C THR A 155 13.75 11.47 5.56
N GLY A 156 12.58 10.98 5.94
CA GLY A 156 11.73 10.14 5.08
C GLY A 156 10.68 10.99 4.37
N LEU A 157 10.42 10.65 3.10
CA LEU A 157 9.46 11.32 2.25
C LEU A 157 8.53 10.31 1.57
N TRP A 158 7.26 10.68 1.47
CA TRP A 158 6.30 10.00 0.62
C TRP A 158 6.19 10.71 -0.72
N ILE A 159 6.23 9.95 -1.80
CA ILE A 159 6.02 10.43 -3.16
C ILE A 159 4.67 9.90 -3.61
N VAL A 160 3.74 10.82 -3.85
CA VAL A 160 2.36 10.51 -4.18
C VAL A 160 2.06 11.02 -5.59
N TYR A 161 1.74 10.10 -6.48
CA TYR A 161 1.49 10.39 -7.89
C TYR A 161 0.01 10.59 -8.12
N THR A 162 -0.38 11.79 -8.58
CA THR A 162 -1.77 12.13 -8.84
C THR A 162 -1.96 12.72 -10.23
N GLU A 163 -3.20 12.80 -10.71
CA GLU A 163 -3.54 13.43 -11.99
C GLU A 163 -3.22 14.93 -12.03
N ALA A 164 -3.19 15.59 -10.88
CA ALA A 164 -2.90 17.03 -10.78
C ALA A 164 -1.39 17.35 -10.67
N GLY A 165 -0.58 16.35 -10.36
CA GLY A 165 0.87 16.49 -10.16
C GLY A 165 1.40 15.43 -9.20
N THR A 166 2.72 15.41 -9.03
CA THR A 166 3.37 14.58 -8.01
C THR A 166 3.51 15.40 -6.74
N VAL A 167 3.03 14.85 -5.63
CA VAL A 167 3.11 15.50 -4.31
C VAL A 167 4.17 14.80 -3.47
N ILE A 168 5.00 15.60 -2.82
CA ILE A 168 6.02 15.12 -1.88
C ILE A 168 5.54 15.46 -0.47
N LEU A 169 5.36 14.45 0.37
CA LEU A 169 4.94 14.62 1.76
C LEU A 169 6.06 14.20 2.71
N SER A 170 6.13 14.83 3.86
CA SER A 170 6.92 14.33 5.00
C SER A 170 6.34 13.02 5.53
N GLU A 171 7.07 12.34 6.40
CA GLU A 171 6.55 11.14 7.09
C GLU A 171 5.34 11.43 7.99
N SER A 172 5.08 12.69 8.32
CA SER A 172 3.89 13.14 9.06
C SER A 172 2.74 13.61 8.16
N GLY A 173 2.85 13.47 6.83
CA GLY A 173 1.80 13.84 5.88
C GLY A 173 1.74 15.32 5.50
N GLN A 174 2.74 16.12 5.89
CA GLN A 174 2.83 17.53 5.50
C GLN A 174 3.43 17.67 4.12
N VAL A 175 2.87 18.58 3.30
CA VAL A 175 3.39 18.86 1.96
C VAL A 175 4.77 19.49 2.08
N ARG A 176 5.74 18.93 1.35
CA ARG A 176 7.12 19.42 1.24
C ARG A 176 7.43 19.92 -0.17
N GLY A 177 6.61 19.58 -1.13
CA GLY A 177 6.74 20.01 -2.50
C GLY A 177 5.66 19.41 -3.37
N MET A 178 5.38 20.05 -4.51
CA MET A 178 4.43 19.56 -5.48
C MET A 178 4.84 20.00 -6.89
N THR A 179 4.66 19.11 -7.87
CA THR A 179 4.82 19.45 -9.28
C THR A 179 3.49 19.90 -9.89
N THR A 180 3.56 20.49 -11.06
CA THR A 180 2.38 20.74 -11.87
C THR A 180 1.95 19.47 -12.63
N ARG A 181 0.73 19.48 -13.19
CA ARG A 181 0.23 18.36 -14.02
C ARG A 181 1.13 18.06 -15.22
N LYS A 182 1.79 19.09 -15.78
CA LYS A 182 2.72 18.92 -16.92
C LYS A 182 4.06 18.31 -16.53
N GLU A 183 4.38 18.35 -15.25
CA GLU A 183 5.66 17.93 -14.67
C GLU A 183 5.50 16.71 -13.74
N CYS A 184 4.42 15.93 -13.94
CA CYS A 184 4.24 14.69 -13.17
C CYS A 184 5.43 13.77 -13.34
N LEU A 185 5.95 13.27 -12.22
CA LEU A 185 6.97 12.24 -12.25
C LEU A 185 6.37 10.91 -12.73
N ASP A 186 7.18 10.14 -13.44
CA ASP A 186 6.84 8.78 -13.84
C ASP A 186 6.87 7.85 -12.60
N PRO A 187 5.72 7.21 -12.25
CA PRO A 187 5.68 6.27 -11.14
C PRO A 187 6.61 5.06 -11.30
N GLN A 188 7.09 4.76 -12.50
CA GLN A 188 8.01 3.64 -12.77
C GLN A 188 9.49 4.07 -12.72
N ALA A 189 9.77 5.37 -12.85
CA ALA A 189 11.13 5.88 -12.82
C ALA A 189 11.69 5.96 -11.41
N GLU A 190 13.00 5.93 -11.31
CA GLU A 190 13.70 6.13 -10.05
C GLU A 190 13.60 7.59 -9.61
N VAL A 191 13.42 7.80 -8.31
CA VAL A 191 13.46 9.10 -7.67
C VAL A 191 14.66 9.13 -6.73
N ARG A 192 15.47 10.20 -6.79
CA ARG A 192 16.68 10.38 -6.00
C ARG A 192 16.61 11.66 -5.19
N ILE A 193 16.99 11.58 -3.94
CA ILE A 193 17.18 12.75 -3.09
C ILE A 193 18.65 13.12 -3.13
N SER A 194 18.97 14.37 -3.43
CA SER A 194 20.36 14.88 -3.47
C SER A 194 20.74 15.71 -2.25
N GLY A 195 19.79 15.92 -1.35
CA GLY A 195 19.98 16.70 -0.12
C GLY A 195 18.65 16.92 0.60
N PRO A 196 18.66 17.65 1.73
CA PRO A 196 17.46 17.82 2.55
C PRO A 196 16.34 18.64 1.86
N TYR A 197 16.70 19.37 0.80
CA TYR A 197 15.81 20.32 0.13
C TYR A 197 15.63 20.06 -1.36
N GLU A 198 16.14 18.94 -1.88
CA GLU A 198 16.10 18.72 -3.31
C GLU A 198 15.89 17.23 -3.65
N LEU A 199 14.93 17.00 -4.53
CA LEU A 199 14.60 15.68 -5.05
C LEU A 199 14.60 15.72 -6.58
N TYR A 200 15.22 14.72 -7.19
CA TYR A 200 15.25 14.53 -8.64
C TYR A 200 14.38 13.34 -9.05
N GLY A 201 13.62 13.52 -10.10
CA GLY A 201 12.86 12.46 -10.72
C GLY A 201 12.77 12.63 -12.23
N THR A 202 12.33 11.59 -12.91
CA THR A 202 12.03 11.64 -14.34
C THR A 202 10.53 11.85 -14.52
N THR A 203 10.16 12.81 -15.35
CA THR A 203 8.75 13.07 -15.71
C THR A 203 8.23 11.99 -16.64
N ILE A 204 6.90 11.89 -16.78
CA ILE A 204 6.23 11.00 -17.75
C ILE A 204 6.73 11.24 -19.19
N GLU A 205 7.16 12.48 -19.51
CA GLU A 205 7.74 12.84 -20.80
C GLU A 205 9.23 12.47 -20.94
N GLY A 206 9.83 11.86 -19.93
CA GLY A 206 11.24 11.45 -19.94
C GLY A 206 12.24 12.56 -19.59
N LYS A 207 11.78 13.71 -19.09
CA LYS A 207 12.66 14.82 -18.69
C LYS A 207 13.07 14.67 -17.23
N THR A 208 14.31 14.99 -16.90
CA THR A 208 14.73 15.11 -15.50
C THR A 208 14.19 16.41 -14.90
N LEU A 209 13.54 16.29 -13.75
CA LEU A 209 12.98 17.40 -12.98
C LEU A 209 13.64 17.44 -11.60
N ALA A 210 14.03 18.64 -11.17
CA ALA A 210 14.44 18.92 -9.80
C ALA A 210 13.24 19.53 -9.05
N ILE A 211 12.91 18.99 -7.90
CA ILE A 211 11.82 19.48 -7.04
C ILE A 211 12.47 20.03 -5.76
N MET A 212 12.27 21.33 -5.52
CA MET A 212 12.71 21.94 -4.27
C MET A 212 11.72 21.59 -3.17
N LEU A 213 12.24 21.21 -2.02
CA LEU A 213 11.48 20.82 -0.83
C LEU A 213 11.49 21.98 0.19
N GLU A 214 10.34 22.29 0.74
CA GLU A 214 10.16 23.31 1.79
C GLU A 214 10.33 22.73 3.21
#